data_b9482dbba28d0ff7161ea864bf52ad63
#
_entry.id   b9482dbba28d0ff7161ea864bf52ad63
#
_cell.length_a   1.000
_cell.length_b   1.000
_cell.length_c   1.000
_cell.angle_alpha   90.00
_cell.angle_beta   90.00
_cell.angle_gamma   90.00
#
_symmetry.space_group_name_H-M   'P 1'
#
loop_
_entity.id
_entity.type
_entity.pdbx_description
1 polymer ?
#
loop_
_entity_poly.entity_id
_entity_poly.type
_entity_poly.pdbx_seq_one_letter_code
_entity_poly.pdbx_strand_id
1 'polypeptide(L)'
;MQWPAYGAGRLPIQHGTEEKMGFKLAVVGATGNVGREMLDILAERRFPADEVVALASPRSIGTEVSFGDKILKCKSLEHFDFSGTDICLMSAGGTVSKQWAPKIAGQGCVVIDNSSAWRYDSDVPLIVPEVNAEAIADFAKRNIIANPNCSTAQLVVALKPLHDKAKIKRVVVATYQSVSGAGKEAMDELFSQTRAIFVSDSVTTKKFPKRIAFNVIPEIDVFMEDGYTKEEWKMMAETKKILDPKIKLTATCVRVPVFIGHAEAVNIEFANPISANDARDILREAPGCLVIDKREPGGYITPHEAAGEDATYISRIREDATVENGLSLWCVADNLRKGAALNAVQIAEVLVNRKLIAPRKKAA
;
A
#
# COMPACT_ATOMS: atom_id res chain seq x y z
N MET A 1 0.78 -29.15 -2.81
CA MET A 1 2.11 -28.89 -3.38
C MET A 1 2.66 -27.68 -2.65
N GLN A 2 3.67 -27.87 -1.83
CA GLN A 2 4.34 -26.74 -1.16
C GLN A 2 5.23 -26.03 -2.18
N TRP A 3 4.99 -24.75 -2.41
CA TRP A 3 5.84 -23.89 -3.23
C TRP A 3 7.09 -23.51 -2.44
N PRO A 4 8.28 -23.44 -3.06
CA PRO A 4 9.44 -22.87 -2.39
C PRO A 4 9.21 -21.39 -2.13
N ALA A 5 9.50 -20.95 -0.90
CA ALA A 5 9.48 -19.54 -0.52
C ALA A 5 10.54 -18.77 -1.32
N TYR A 6 10.14 -18.14 -2.41
CA TYR A 6 10.99 -17.18 -3.12
C TYR A 6 10.96 -15.86 -2.37
N GLY A 7 12.06 -15.59 -1.65
CA GLY A 7 12.22 -14.36 -0.90
C GLY A 7 12.16 -13.15 -1.81
N ALA A 8 11.14 -12.31 -1.63
CA ALA A 8 11.18 -10.91 -2.06
C ALA A 8 12.44 -10.30 -1.42
N GLY A 9 13.37 -9.81 -2.26
CA GLY A 9 14.72 -9.46 -1.85
C GLY A 9 14.76 -8.56 -0.61
N ARG A 10 15.18 -9.14 0.50
CA ARG A 10 15.55 -8.38 1.69
C ARG A 10 16.78 -7.57 1.32
N LEU A 11 16.68 -6.25 1.39
CA LEU A 11 17.89 -5.43 1.41
C LEU A 11 18.67 -5.85 2.67
N PRO A 12 19.94 -6.30 2.53
CA PRO A 12 20.69 -6.78 3.68
C PRO A 12 20.95 -5.62 4.64
N ILE A 13 20.44 -5.74 5.86
CA ILE A 13 20.84 -4.88 6.98
C ILE A 13 22.24 -5.32 7.36
N GLN A 14 23.24 -4.49 7.11
CA GLN A 14 24.61 -4.75 7.56
C GLN A 14 24.68 -4.62 9.09
N HIS A 15 24.81 -5.73 9.79
CA HIS A 15 25.07 -5.76 11.22
C HIS A 15 26.55 -5.45 11.49
N GLY A 16 26.85 -4.20 11.81
CA GLY A 16 28.12 -3.79 12.40
C GLY A 16 28.06 -3.95 13.93
N THR A 17 29.12 -4.39 14.53
CA THR A 17 29.29 -4.71 15.97
C THR A 17 29.49 -3.47 16.90
N GLU A 18 28.91 -2.33 16.59
CA GLU A 18 28.72 -1.24 17.55
C GLU A 18 27.31 -1.36 18.14
N GLU A 19 27.13 -1.17 19.45
CA GLU A 19 25.81 -1.00 20.06
C GLU A 19 25.09 0.19 19.40
N LYS A 20 24.47 -0.07 18.25
CA LYS A 20 23.66 0.92 17.56
C LYS A 20 22.38 1.07 18.37
N MET A 21 22.16 2.24 18.94
CA MET A 21 20.85 2.64 19.44
C MET A 21 19.85 2.42 18.30
N GLY A 22 18.78 1.66 18.57
CA GLY A 22 17.68 1.48 17.64
C GLY A 22 16.74 2.68 17.65
N PHE A 23 15.82 2.67 16.70
CA PHE A 23 14.85 3.74 16.53
C PHE A 23 13.67 3.58 17.49
N LYS A 24 13.06 4.70 17.90
CA LYS A 24 11.77 4.70 18.57
C LYS A 24 10.68 4.99 17.56
N LEU A 25 9.73 4.05 17.43
CA LEU A 25 8.59 4.13 16.51
C LEU A 25 7.28 4.30 17.25
N ALA A 26 6.36 5.05 16.63
CA ALA A 26 4.97 5.10 17.03
C ALA A 26 4.08 4.62 15.87
N VAL A 27 3.09 3.76 16.15
CA VAL A 27 2.08 3.33 15.18
C VAL A 27 0.74 3.93 15.61
N VAL A 28 0.23 4.90 14.86
CA VAL A 28 -1.05 5.57 15.11
C VAL A 28 -2.16 4.87 14.33
N GLY A 29 -3.25 4.53 15.02
CA GLY A 29 -4.30 3.68 14.46
C GLY A 29 -3.97 2.18 14.55
N ALA A 30 -3.19 1.80 15.56
CA ALA A 30 -2.66 0.45 15.78
C ALA A 30 -3.72 -0.65 15.90
N THR A 31 -4.97 -0.33 16.23
CA THR A 31 -6.08 -1.29 16.35
C THR A 31 -6.80 -1.58 15.03
N GLY A 32 -6.55 -0.77 13.99
CA GLY A 32 -7.10 -0.98 12.64
C GLY A 32 -6.36 -2.08 11.88
N ASN A 33 -6.94 -2.56 10.76
CA ASN A 33 -6.33 -3.61 9.93
C ASN A 33 -4.91 -3.25 9.50
N VAL A 34 -4.71 -2.07 8.93
CA VAL A 34 -3.40 -1.61 8.46
C VAL A 34 -2.42 -1.35 9.61
N GLY A 35 -2.90 -0.82 10.74
CA GLY A 35 -2.04 -0.58 11.91
C GLY A 35 -1.51 -1.88 12.54
N ARG A 36 -2.35 -2.93 12.61
CA ARG A 36 -1.91 -4.28 13.03
C ARG A 36 -0.89 -4.86 12.05
N GLU A 37 -1.19 -4.78 10.76
CA GLU A 37 -0.29 -5.24 9.72
C GLU A 37 1.07 -4.50 9.75
N MET A 38 1.10 -3.19 10.06
CA MET A 38 2.35 -2.45 10.28
C MET A 38 3.19 -3.03 11.42
N LEU A 39 2.54 -3.38 12.54
CA LEU A 39 3.22 -3.98 13.69
C LEU A 39 3.77 -5.37 13.34
N ASP A 40 2.99 -6.19 12.65
CA ASP A 40 3.39 -7.53 12.25
C ASP A 40 4.56 -7.46 11.26
N ILE A 41 4.50 -6.60 10.23
CA ILE A 41 5.57 -6.43 9.24
C ILE A 41 6.86 -5.86 9.86
N LEU A 42 6.76 -4.88 10.78
CA LEU A 42 7.94 -4.38 11.50
C LEU A 42 8.67 -5.51 12.26
N ALA A 43 7.90 -6.42 12.87
CA ALA A 43 8.45 -7.57 13.59
C ALA A 43 9.03 -8.64 12.63
N GLU A 44 8.29 -9.02 11.57
CA GLU A 44 8.72 -9.96 10.53
C GLU A 44 10.03 -9.53 9.87
N ARG A 45 10.14 -8.24 9.56
CA ARG A 45 11.29 -7.63 8.88
C ARG A 45 12.43 -7.29 9.85
N ARG A 46 12.23 -7.48 11.15
CA ARG A 46 13.22 -7.15 12.19
C ARG A 46 13.71 -5.71 12.05
N PHE A 47 12.76 -4.78 11.90
CA PHE A 47 13.10 -3.36 11.84
C PHE A 47 13.93 -2.96 13.07
N PRO A 48 15.02 -2.17 12.93
CA PRO A 48 15.94 -1.84 14.03
C PRO A 48 15.29 -0.86 15.03
N ALA A 49 14.25 -1.31 15.74
CA ALA A 49 13.53 -0.54 16.74
C ALA A 49 13.90 -0.99 18.15
N ASP A 50 14.32 -0.03 19.01
CA ASP A 50 14.46 -0.25 20.45
C ASP A 50 13.11 -0.19 21.15
N GLU A 51 12.21 0.68 20.67
CA GLU A 51 10.89 0.87 21.26
C GLU A 51 9.84 1.03 20.14
N VAL A 52 8.74 0.31 20.27
CA VAL A 52 7.55 0.47 19.43
C VAL A 52 6.36 0.79 20.32
N VAL A 53 5.65 1.88 20.03
CA VAL A 53 4.49 2.34 20.77
C VAL A 53 3.24 2.25 19.92
N ALA A 54 2.23 1.54 20.40
CA ALA A 54 0.92 1.46 19.77
C ALA A 54 0.02 2.60 20.29
N LEU A 55 -0.51 3.42 19.35
CA LEU A 55 -1.36 4.56 19.66
C LEU A 55 -2.74 4.41 19.02
N ALA A 56 -3.77 4.77 19.74
CA ALA A 56 -5.15 4.64 19.32
C ALA A 56 -6.03 5.81 19.81
N SER A 57 -7.26 5.87 19.28
CA SER A 57 -8.30 6.80 19.76
C SER A 57 -8.73 6.47 21.20
N PRO A 58 -9.38 7.40 21.90
CA PRO A 58 -9.89 7.17 23.26
C PRO A 58 -10.71 5.90 23.45
N ARG A 59 -11.45 5.48 22.41
CA ARG A 59 -12.29 4.27 22.43
C ARG A 59 -11.50 2.96 22.48
N SER A 60 -10.23 3.01 22.10
CA SER A 60 -9.36 1.82 21.97
C SER A 60 -8.15 1.87 22.90
N ILE A 61 -8.13 2.79 23.88
CA ILE A 61 -7.08 2.82 24.90
C ILE A 61 -7.12 1.51 25.70
N GLY A 62 -5.94 0.94 25.97
CA GLY A 62 -5.80 -0.32 26.69
C GLY A 62 -6.04 -1.57 25.84
N THR A 63 -6.53 -1.45 24.60
CA THR A 63 -6.61 -2.58 23.68
C THR A 63 -5.22 -3.15 23.43
N GLU A 64 -5.13 -4.46 23.47
CA GLU A 64 -3.88 -5.19 23.21
C GLU A 64 -3.72 -5.46 21.72
N VAL A 65 -2.50 -5.27 21.22
CA VAL A 65 -2.08 -5.57 19.85
C VAL A 65 -0.74 -6.31 19.86
N SER A 66 -0.55 -7.24 18.93
CA SER A 66 0.68 -8.02 18.82
C SER A 66 1.79 -7.22 18.15
N PHE A 67 3.03 -7.47 18.54
CA PHE A 67 4.24 -7.02 17.89
C PHE A 67 5.28 -8.16 18.00
N GLY A 68 5.30 -9.05 17.02
CA GLY A 68 6.02 -10.33 17.13
C GLY A 68 5.56 -11.11 18.36
N ASP A 69 6.49 -11.50 19.20
CA ASP A 69 6.22 -12.25 20.44
C ASP A 69 5.76 -11.34 21.60
N LYS A 70 5.68 -10.03 21.39
CA LYS A 70 5.31 -9.05 22.41
C LYS A 70 3.86 -8.60 22.25
N ILE A 71 3.22 -8.28 23.36
CA ILE A 71 1.90 -7.64 23.38
C ILE A 71 2.09 -6.18 23.81
N LEU A 72 1.57 -5.27 23.01
CA LEU A 72 1.57 -3.84 23.28
C LEU A 72 0.17 -3.40 23.71
N LYS A 73 0.07 -2.59 24.78
CA LYS A 73 -1.18 -1.92 25.14
C LYS A 73 -1.25 -0.56 24.44
N CYS A 74 -2.34 -0.33 23.73
CA CYS A 74 -2.57 0.94 23.05
C CYS A 74 -2.67 2.10 24.05
N LYS A 75 -1.86 3.15 23.82
CA LYS A 75 -1.88 4.40 24.55
C LYS A 75 -2.74 5.44 23.83
N SER A 76 -3.08 6.53 24.52
CA SER A 76 -3.81 7.65 23.94
C SER A 76 -2.93 8.44 22.97
N LEU A 77 -3.41 8.66 21.73
CA LEU A 77 -2.77 9.59 20.79
C LEU A 77 -2.74 11.03 21.35
N GLU A 78 -3.81 11.44 22.03
CA GLU A 78 -3.99 12.83 22.51
C GLU A 78 -3.03 13.22 23.62
N HIS A 79 -2.57 12.24 24.41
CA HIS A 79 -1.71 12.46 25.58
C HIS A 79 -0.27 11.93 25.37
N PHE A 80 0.05 11.45 24.17
CA PHE A 80 1.37 10.93 23.89
C PHE A 80 2.34 12.05 23.48
N ASP A 81 3.48 12.10 24.15
CA ASP A 81 4.58 12.98 23.79
C ASP A 81 5.47 12.32 22.74
N PHE A 82 5.54 12.92 21.57
CA PHE A 82 6.37 12.44 20.45
C PHE A 82 7.81 12.95 20.52
N SER A 83 8.18 13.76 21.51
CA SER A 83 9.58 14.12 21.72
C SER A 83 10.43 12.86 21.93
N GLY A 84 11.52 12.73 21.17
CA GLY A 84 12.33 11.51 21.16
C GLY A 84 11.77 10.34 20.36
N THR A 85 10.61 10.47 19.70
CA THR A 85 10.12 9.50 18.70
C THR A 85 10.73 9.84 17.34
N ASP A 86 11.31 8.85 16.67
CA ASP A 86 12.01 9.06 15.39
C ASP A 86 11.05 8.97 14.21
N ILE A 87 10.21 7.94 14.18
CA ILE A 87 9.29 7.65 13.09
C ILE A 87 7.88 7.40 13.62
N CYS A 88 6.89 7.98 12.96
CA CYS A 88 5.46 7.72 13.19
C CYS A 88 4.83 7.12 11.94
N LEU A 89 4.39 5.87 12.01
CA LEU A 89 3.55 5.24 10.99
C LEU A 89 2.09 5.59 11.30
N MET A 90 1.43 6.35 10.43
CA MET A 90 0.08 6.86 10.69
C MET A 90 -0.97 6.21 9.79
N SER A 91 -1.94 5.52 10.39
CA SER A 91 -3.08 4.89 9.71
C SER A 91 -4.40 5.14 10.45
N ALA A 92 -4.74 6.41 10.69
CA ALA A 92 -5.91 6.82 11.46
C ALA A 92 -6.95 7.64 10.64
N GLY A 93 -6.79 7.65 9.30
CA GLY A 93 -7.66 8.39 8.38
C GLY A 93 -7.29 9.86 8.23
N GLY A 94 -7.82 10.50 7.16
CA GLY A 94 -7.39 11.83 6.73
C GLY A 94 -7.67 12.94 7.73
N THR A 95 -8.79 12.89 8.44
CA THR A 95 -9.14 13.92 9.45
C THR A 95 -8.16 13.93 10.60
N VAL A 96 -7.83 12.75 11.13
CA VAL A 96 -6.86 12.60 12.22
C VAL A 96 -5.47 12.99 11.73
N SER A 97 -5.10 12.58 10.53
CA SER A 97 -3.80 12.92 9.95
C SER A 97 -3.63 14.44 9.77
N LYS A 98 -4.61 15.14 9.22
CA LYS A 98 -4.57 16.61 9.09
C LYS A 98 -4.38 17.32 10.42
N GLN A 99 -4.98 16.80 11.47
CA GLN A 99 -4.90 17.36 12.82
C GLN A 99 -3.54 17.08 13.49
N TRP A 100 -3.03 15.85 13.34
CA TRP A 100 -1.92 15.35 14.17
C TRP A 100 -0.58 15.30 13.44
N ALA A 101 -0.52 14.99 12.16
CA ALA A 101 0.75 14.86 11.45
C ALA A 101 1.63 16.13 11.55
N PRO A 102 1.10 17.37 11.40
CA PRO A 102 1.93 18.56 11.58
C PRO A 102 2.43 18.75 13.01
N LYS A 103 1.63 18.36 14.02
CA LYS A 103 2.04 18.46 15.43
C LYS A 103 3.15 17.47 15.77
N ILE A 104 3.04 16.25 15.24
CA ILE A 104 4.03 15.18 15.41
C ILE A 104 5.33 15.58 14.69
N ALA A 105 5.22 16.03 13.44
CA ALA A 105 6.34 16.51 12.65
C ALA A 105 7.05 17.71 13.29
N GLY A 106 6.29 18.62 13.90
CA GLY A 106 6.81 19.77 14.64
C GLY A 106 7.63 19.40 15.89
N GLN A 107 7.43 18.22 16.46
CA GLN A 107 8.26 17.64 17.51
C GLN A 107 9.50 16.93 16.93
N GLY A 108 9.67 17.01 15.59
CA GLY A 108 10.80 16.51 14.83
C GLY A 108 10.69 15.03 14.48
N CYS A 109 9.62 14.32 14.80
CA CYS A 109 9.32 12.95 14.35
C CYS A 109 9.00 12.95 12.84
N VAL A 110 9.50 11.99 12.08
CA VAL A 110 9.11 11.81 10.69
C VAL A 110 7.80 11.01 10.62
N VAL A 111 6.79 11.61 10.00
CA VAL A 111 5.46 10.98 9.83
C VAL A 111 5.37 10.32 8.46
N ILE A 112 5.05 9.04 8.41
CA ILE A 112 4.70 8.30 7.20
C ILE A 112 3.19 8.06 7.24
N ASP A 113 2.44 8.80 6.41
CA ASP A 113 0.99 8.84 6.46
C ASP A 113 0.32 8.01 5.36
N ASN A 114 -0.53 7.06 5.77
CA ASN A 114 -1.29 6.21 4.86
C ASN A 114 -2.59 6.85 4.34
N SER A 115 -3.00 7.97 4.90
CA SER A 115 -4.21 8.64 4.45
C SER A 115 -4.01 9.42 3.13
N SER A 116 -5.08 9.91 2.56
CA SER A 116 -4.99 10.78 1.38
C SER A 116 -4.73 12.26 1.71
N ALA A 117 -4.47 12.59 3.00
CA ALA A 117 -4.42 13.97 3.49
C ALA A 117 -3.33 14.82 2.82
N TRP A 118 -2.18 14.21 2.51
CA TRP A 118 -0.96 14.91 2.10
C TRP A 118 -0.46 14.52 0.70
N ARG A 119 -1.08 13.54 0.05
CA ARG A 119 -0.60 12.96 -1.21
C ARG A 119 -0.46 13.97 -2.34
N TYR A 120 -1.26 15.03 -2.33
CA TYR A 120 -1.33 16.02 -3.40
C TYR A 120 -0.58 17.32 -3.08
N ASP A 121 -0.05 17.46 -1.86
CA ASP A 121 0.74 18.61 -1.47
C ASP A 121 2.11 18.54 -2.19
N SER A 122 2.52 19.64 -2.82
CA SER A 122 3.76 19.70 -3.62
C SER A 122 5.03 19.59 -2.78
N ASP A 123 4.95 19.93 -1.49
CA ASP A 123 6.04 19.88 -0.51
C ASP A 123 6.04 18.61 0.35
N VAL A 124 5.15 17.65 0.05
CA VAL A 124 5.12 16.33 0.68
C VAL A 124 5.42 15.26 -0.38
N PRO A 125 6.51 14.47 -0.24
CA PRO A 125 6.82 13.40 -1.17
C PRO A 125 5.81 12.26 -1.05
N LEU A 126 5.40 11.72 -2.20
CA LEU A 126 4.53 10.55 -2.34
C LEU A 126 5.39 9.38 -2.82
N ILE A 127 5.62 8.38 -1.97
CA ILE A 127 6.72 7.44 -2.15
C ILE A 127 6.23 5.99 -2.32
N VAL A 128 6.77 5.35 -3.37
CA VAL A 128 6.83 3.89 -3.53
C VAL A 128 8.30 3.52 -3.68
N PRO A 129 8.91 2.85 -2.71
CA PRO A 129 10.36 2.63 -2.67
C PRO A 129 10.96 1.99 -3.93
N GLU A 130 10.25 1.08 -4.59
CA GLU A 130 10.68 0.42 -5.83
C GLU A 130 10.63 1.35 -7.06
N VAL A 131 9.98 2.51 -6.94
CA VAL A 131 9.69 3.41 -8.08
C VAL A 131 10.44 4.72 -8.01
N ASN A 132 10.37 5.42 -6.86
CA ASN A 132 10.85 6.79 -6.73
C ASN A 132 11.49 7.07 -5.36
N ALA A 133 12.28 6.12 -4.84
CA ALA A 133 12.93 6.24 -3.54
C ALA A 133 13.84 7.49 -3.38
N GLU A 134 14.31 8.08 -4.47
CA GLU A 134 15.14 9.30 -4.46
C GLU A 134 14.34 10.51 -3.97
N ALA A 135 13.04 10.57 -4.32
CA ALA A 135 12.17 11.68 -3.93
C ALA A 135 11.91 11.75 -2.41
N ILE A 136 12.32 10.71 -1.67
CA ILE A 136 12.15 10.68 -0.21
C ILE A 136 12.90 11.84 0.48
N ALA A 137 14.01 12.32 -0.10
CA ALA A 137 14.80 13.42 0.48
C ALA A 137 13.97 14.70 0.71
N ASP A 138 12.90 14.89 -0.03
CA ASP A 138 11.98 16.02 0.12
C ASP A 138 11.18 16.00 1.43
N PHE A 139 11.22 14.90 2.19
CA PHE A 139 10.54 14.81 3.49
C PHE A 139 10.97 15.91 4.47
N ALA A 140 12.24 16.36 4.36
CA ALA A 140 12.80 17.38 5.22
C ALA A 140 12.05 18.73 5.18
N LYS A 141 11.24 18.97 4.14
CA LYS A 141 10.43 20.19 4.02
C LYS A 141 9.35 20.26 5.10
N ARG A 142 8.76 19.11 5.47
CA ARG A 142 7.64 19.05 6.43
C ARG A 142 7.75 17.94 7.48
N ASN A 143 8.76 17.09 7.41
CA ASN A 143 8.84 15.82 8.16
C ASN A 143 7.60 14.93 7.96
N ILE A 144 6.96 15.02 6.80
CA ILE A 144 5.82 14.19 6.41
C ILE A 144 6.13 13.54 5.07
N ILE A 145 5.84 12.24 4.97
CA ILE A 145 5.91 11.44 3.76
C ILE A 145 4.52 10.82 3.55
N ALA A 146 3.98 10.95 2.34
CA ALA A 146 2.72 10.33 1.99
C ALA A 146 2.93 8.93 1.40
N ASN A 147 2.12 7.99 1.87
CA ASN A 147 1.96 6.65 1.32
C ASN A 147 0.82 6.67 0.30
N PRO A 148 0.96 6.09 -0.91
CA PRO A 148 -0.04 6.19 -1.95
C PRO A 148 -1.32 5.39 -1.66
N ASN A 149 -2.29 5.52 -2.56
CA ASN A 149 -3.46 4.66 -2.64
C ASN A 149 -3.03 3.20 -2.89
N CYS A 150 -3.77 2.25 -2.34
CA CYS A 150 -3.40 0.82 -2.39
C CYS A 150 -3.34 0.28 -3.83
N SER A 151 -4.29 0.65 -4.69
CA SER A 151 -4.25 0.26 -6.10
C SER A 151 -3.13 0.98 -6.85
N THR A 152 -2.89 2.27 -6.57
CA THR A 152 -1.77 2.99 -7.18
C THR A 152 -0.42 2.37 -6.82
N ALA A 153 -0.22 1.94 -5.57
CA ALA A 153 1.06 1.38 -5.14
C ALA A 153 1.46 0.14 -5.97
N GLN A 154 0.59 -0.84 -6.10
CA GLN A 154 0.86 -2.03 -6.90
C GLN A 154 0.98 -1.74 -8.40
N LEU A 155 0.14 -0.84 -8.92
CA LEU A 155 0.17 -0.45 -10.33
C LEU A 155 1.51 0.14 -10.73
N VAL A 156 2.01 1.13 -9.99
CA VAL A 156 3.26 1.82 -10.36
C VAL A 156 4.50 0.93 -10.21
N VAL A 157 4.48 -0.07 -9.30
CA VAL A 157 5.53 -1.10 -9.21
C VAL A 157 5.61 -1.89 -10.51
N ALA A 158 4.47 -2.31 -11.06
CA ALA A 158 4.42 -3.02 -12.33
C ALA A 158 4.76 -2.12 -13.53
N LEU A 159 4.35 -0.84 -13.50
CA LEU A 159 4.55 0.08 -14.61
C LEU A 159 5.98 0.61 -14.73
N LYS A 160 6.68 0.83 -13.59
CA LYS A 160 8.01 1.47 -13.56
C LYS A 160 9.03 0.83 -14.49
N PRO A 161 9.32 -0.48 -14.38
CA PRO A 161 10.33 -1.13 -15.23
C PRO A 161 9.96 -1.10 -16.71
N LEU A 162 8.68 -1.22 -17.04
CA LEU A 162 8.18 -1.12 -18.41
C LEU A 162 8.28 0.32 -18.95
N HIS A 163 7.98 1.31 -18.11
CA HIS A 163 8.10 2.73 -18.46
C HIS A 163 9.56 3.11 -18.73
N ASP A 164 10.49 2.63 -17.93
CA ASP A 164 11.92 2.90 -18.12
C ASP A 164 12.41 2.36 -19.46
N LYS A 165 11.93 1.20 -19.88
CA LYS A 165 12.31 0.55 -21.13
C LYS A 165 11.66 1.15 -22.36
N ALA A 166 10.33 1.32 -22.36
CA ALA A 166 9.56 1.58 -23.57
C ALA A 166 8.75 2.87 -23.55
N LYS A 167 8.74 3.62 -22.45
CA LYS A 167 8.01 4.87 -22.24
C LYS A 167 6.51 4.73 -22.45
N ILE A 168 5.78 4.67 -21.36
CA ILE A 168 4.32 4.57 -21.35
C ILE A 168 3.72 5.89 -21.83
N LYS A 169 2.80 5.81 -22.78
CA LYS A 169 1.95 6.90 -23.28
C LYS A 169 0.61 6.92 -22.58
N ARG A 170 -0.02 5.74 -22.49
CA ARG A 170 -1.39 5.60 -22.00
C ARG A 170 -1.57 4.31 -21.20
N VAL A 171 -2.38 4.38 -20.16
CA VAL A 171 -2.81 3.22 -19.34
C VAL A 171 -4.32 3.24 -19.22
N VAL A 172 -4.95 2.10 -19.43
CA VAL A 172 -6.34 1.83 -19.08
C VAL A 172 -6.33 0.74 -18.03
N VAL A 173 -6.93 1.00 -16.89
CA VAL A 173 -6.95 0.03 -15.78
C VAL A 173 -8.38 -0.17 -15.28
N ALA A 174 -8.78 -1.43 -15.15
CA ALA A 174 -9.96 -1.83 -14.39
C ALA A 174 -9.50 -2.55 -13.13
N THR A 175 -9.91 -2.06 -11.95
CA THR A 175 -9.54 -2.68 -10.67
C THR A 175 -10.64 -3.58 -10.15
N TYR A 176 -10.24 -4.61 -9.43
CA TYR A 176 -11.09 -5.56 -8.69
C TYR A 176 -10.63 -5.50 -7.23
N GLN A 177 -11.23 -4.56 -6.47
CA GLN A 177 -10.74 -4.22 -5.13
C GLN A 177 -11.51 -4.96 -4.05
N SER A 178 -10.77 -5.63 -3.18
CA SER A 178 -11.31 -6.34 -2.01
C SER A 178 -11.92 -5.39 -0.98
N VAL A 179 -12.81 -5.91 -0.14
CA VAL A 179 -13.53 -5.13 0.87
C VAL A 179 -12.65 -4.63 2.01
N SER A 180 -11.49 -5.26 2.27
CA SER A 180 -10.55 -4.82 3.32
C SER A 180 -10.04 -3.39 3.13
N GLY A 181 -9.99 -2.90 1.87
CA GLY A 181 -9.65 -1.50 1.56
C GLY A 181 -10.64 -0.49 2.13
N ALA A 182 -11.88 -0.90 2.42
CA ALA A 182 -12.89 -0.08 3.11
C ALA A 182 -12.94 -0.32 4.63
N GLY A 183 -11.99 -1.10 5.17
CA GLY A 183 -11.81 -1.36 6.60
C GLY A 183 -12.56 -2.57 7.14
N LYS A 184 -12.42 -2.80 8.44
CA LYS A 184 -13.00 -3.97 9.14
C LYS A 184 -14.51 -4.08 8.97
N GLU A 185 -15.23 -2.97 9.09
CA GLU A 185 -16.71 -2.96 8.97
C GLU A 185 -17.18 -3.49 7.59
N ALA A 186 -16.42 -3.21 6.52
CA ALA A 186 -16.73 -3.71 5.19
C ALA A 186 -16.49 -5.22 5.05
N MET A 187 -15.47 -5.74 5.72
CA MET A 187 -15.21 -7.19 5.80
C MET A 187 -16.32 -7.88 6.60
N ASP A 188 -16.70 -7.31 7.75
CA ASP A 188 -17.79 -7.82 8.59
C ASP A 188 -19.14 -7.80 7.82
N GLU A 189 -19.37 -6.79 6.97
CA GLU A 189 -20.58 -6.70 6.15
C GLU A 189 -20.60 -7.78 5.07
N LEU A 190 -19.50 -8.01 4.33
CA LEU A 190 -19.41 -9.08 3.36
C LEU A 190 -19.67 -10.45 4.02
N PHE A 191 -19.02 -10.71 5.16
CA PHE A 191 -19.23 -11.95 5.92
C PHE A 191 -20.68 -12.13 6.34
N SER A 192 -21.30 -11.10 6.94
CA SER A 192 -22.65 -11.13 7.45
C SER A 192 -23.67 -11.31 6.31
N GLN A 193 -23.52 -10.61 5.20
CA GLN A 193 -24.38 -10.76 4.02
C GLN A 193 -24.27 -12.15 3.42
N THR A 194 -23.04 -12.69 3.30
CA THR A 194 -22.82 -14.05 2.78
C THR A 194 -23.52 -15.07 3.66
N ARG A 195 -23.36 -15.00 4.99
CA ARG A 195 -24.03 -15.88 5.94
C ARG A 195 -25.55 -15.76 5.85
N ALA A 196 -26.09 -14.55 5.82
CA ALA A 196 -27.54 -14.31 5.74
C ALA A 196 -28.16 -14.96 4.51
N ILE A 197 -27.50 -14.88 3.35
CA ILE A 197 -27.99 -15.52 2.10
C ILE A 197 -28.10 -17.04 2.26
N PHE A 198 -27.10 -17.71 2.86
CA PHE A 198 -27.11 -19.16 3.01
C PHE A 198 -28.11 -19.68 4.06
N VAL A 199 -28.48 -18.84 5.01
CA VAL A 199 -29.50 -19.21 6.03
C VAL A 199 -30.87 -18.60 5.74
N SER A 200 -31.08 -18.05 4.54
CA SER A 200 -32.33 -17.38 4.12
C SER A 200 -32.79 -16.27 5.06
N ASP A 201 -31.83 -15.51 5.64
CA ASP A 201 -32.08 -14.36 6.48
C ASP A 201 -32.06 -13.05 5.67
N SER A 202 -32.51 -11.96 6.27
CA SER A 202 -32.54 -10.66 5.63
C SER A 202 -31.13 -10.10 5.42
N VAL A 203 -30.84 -9.60 4.21
CA VAL A 203 -29.57 -8.97 3.86
C VAL A 203 -29.67 -7.46 4.07
N THR A 204 -28.79 -6.90 4.88
CA THR A 204 -28.70 -5.45 5.12
C THR A 204 -27.42 -4.86 4.53
N THR A 205 -27.53 -3.63 4.01
CA THR A 205 -26.39 -2.82 3.55
C THR A 205 -26.13 -1.71 4.54
N LYS A 206 -24.87 -1.50 4.94
CA LYS A 206 -24.45 -0.47 5.90
C LYS A 206 -23.28 0.35 5.38
N LYS A 207 -22.25 -0.33 4.91
CA LYS A 207 -20.99 0.28 4.44
C LYS A 207 -20.99 0.52 2.92
N PHE A 208 -21.64 -0.38 2.19
CA PHE A 208 -21.75 -0.29 0.74
C PHE A 208 -23.13 0.22 0.30
N PRO A 209 -23.24 0.94 -0.84
CA PRO A 209 -24.51 1.45 -1.35
C PRO A 209 -25.43 0.32 -1.86
N LYS A 210 -24.84 -0.84 -2.16
CA LYS A 210 -25.55 -2.05 -2.66
C LYS A 210 -24.98 -3.28 -1.95
N ARG A 211 -25.73 -4.40 -2.00
CA ARG A 211 -25.24 -5.69 -1.54
C ARG A 211 -23.92 -6.01 -2.21
N ILE A 212 -22.89 -6.33 -1.41
CA ILE A 212 -21.59 -6.75 -1.90
C ILE A 212 -21.46 -8.26 -2.04
N ALA A 213 -22.10 -9.05 -1.19
CA ALA A 213 -22.04 -10.51 -1.28
C ALA A 213 -22.61 -11.00 -2.62
N PHE A 214 -21.79 -11.74 -3.38
CA PHE A 214 -22.07 -12.26 -4.73
C PHE A 214 -22.41 -11.16 -5.74
N ASN A 215 -21.77 -10.00 -5.63
CA ASN A 215 -22.01 -8.86 -6.51
C ASN A 215 -20.71 -8.07 -6.76
N VAL A 216 -20.71 -7.22 -7.79
CA VAL A 216 -19.66 -6.25 -8.07
C VAL A 216 -20.25 -4.84 -8.06
N ILE A 217 -19.53 -3.87 -7.49
CA ILE A 217 -20.01 -2.50 -7.32
C ILE A 217 -19.02 -1.56 -7.99
N PRO A 218 -19.34 -0.93 -9.15
CA PRO A 218 -18.45 -0.01 -9.85
C PRO A 218 -18.51 1.41 -9.24
N GLU A 219 -18.34 1.47 -7.94
CA GLU A 219 -18.38 2.71 -7.16
C GLU A 219 -17.49 2.54 -5.93
N ILE A 220 -16.36 3.24 -5.92
CA ILE A 220 -15.46 3.30 -4.76
C ILE A 220 -15.17 4.76 -4.47
N ASP A 221 -15.51 5.21 -3.23
CA ASP A 221 -15.46 6.61 -2.80
C ASP A 221 -16.56 7.45 -3.52
N VAL A 222 -16.55 8.75 -3.37
CA VAL A 222 -17.60 9.66 -3.87
C VAL A 222 -17.44 9.95 -5.36
N PHE A 223 -18.55 10.21 -6.05
CA PHE A 223 -18.53 10.69 -7.43
C PHE A 223 -18.06 12.14 -7.48
N MET A 224 -17.29 12.45 -8.51
CA MET A 224 -16.83 13.79 -8.87
C MET A 224 -17.66 14.35 -10.02
N GLU A 225 -17.55 15.66 -10.31
CA GLU A 225 -18.34 16.34 -11.32
C GLU A 225 -18.13 15.82 -12.75
N ASP A 226 -16.96 15.27 -13.03
CA ASP A 226 -16.59 14.68 -14.34
C ASP A 226 -17.07 13.24 -14.54
N GLY A 227 -17.79 12.69 -13.55
CA GLY A 227 -18.34 11.33 -13.59
C GLY A 227 -17.37 10.24 -13.10
N TYR A 228 -16.11 10.55 -12.85
CA TYR A 228 -15.20 9.63 -12.16
C TYR A 228 -15.52 9.55 -10.68
N THR A 229 -15.15 8.42 -10.04
CA THR A 229 -15.09 8.38 -8.59
C THR A 229 -13.77 8.97 -8.09
N LYS A 230 -13.74 9.39 -6.84
CA LYS A 230 -12.51 9.90 -6.22
C LYS A 230 -11.41 8.83 -6.17
N GLU A 231 -11.76 7.56 -6.07
CA GLU A 231 -10.78 6.47 -6.11
C GLU A 231 -10.09 6.40 -7.48
N GLU A 232 -10.84 6.51 -8.58
CA GLU A 232 -10.31 6.57 -9.94
C GLU A 232 -9.41 7.79 -10.15
N TRP A 233 -9.84 8.95 -9.65
CA TRP A 233 -9.05 10.17 -9.69
C TRP A 233 -7.73 10.04 -8.94
N LYS A 234 -7.73 9.37 -7.75
CA LYS A 234 -6.49 9.10 -7.00
C LYS A 234 -5.49 8.34 -7.86
N MET A 235 -5.91 7.27 -8.53
CA MET A 235 -5.03 6.49 -9.39
C MET A 235 -4.42 7.34 -10.51
N MET A 236 -5.22 8.20 -11.14
CA MET A 236 -4.76 9.12 -12.19
C MET A 236 -3.75 10.14 -11.66
N ALA A 237 -4.06 10.80 -10.56
CA ALA A 237 -3.24 11.88 -9.99
C ALA A 237 -1.93 11.35 -9.36
N GLU A 238 -2.03 10.26 -8.60
CA GLU A 238 -0.91 9.66 -7.89
C GLU A 238 0.09 8.99 -8.85
N THR A 239 -0.37 8.29 -9.89
CA THR A 239 0.52 7.72 -10.92
C THR A 239 1.35 8.79 -11.61
N LYS A 240 0.75 9.94 -11.90
CA LYS A 240 1.48 11.08 -12.49
C LYS A 240 2.52 11.66 -11.53
N LYS A 241 2.21 11.76 -10.25
CA LYS A 241 3.13 12.30 -9.24
C LYS A 241 4.29 11.35 -8.94
N ILE A 242 4.03 10.03 -8.91
CA ILE A 242 5.02 9.02 -8.54
C ILE A 242 5.91 8.65 -9.73
N LEU A 243 5.34 8.49 -10.92
CA LEU A 243 6.03 7.88 -12.06
C LEU A 243 6.38 8.89 -13.16
N ASP A 244 5.40 9.44 -13.86
CA ASP A 244 5.63 10.45 -14.91
C ASP A 244 4.33 11.27 -15.15
N PRO A 245 4.38 12.62 -15.07
CA PRO A 245 3.23 13.48 -15.28
C PRO A 245 2.64 13.42 -16.70
N LYS A 246 3.40 12.88 -17.68
CA LYS A 246 2.98 12.75 -19.08
C LYS A 246 2.10 11.55 -19.34
N ILE A 247 2.07 10.56 -18.44
CA ILE A 247 1.26 9.36 -18.60
C ILE A 247 -0.22 9.72 -18.58
N LYS A 248 -0.93 9.32 -19.63
CA LYS A 248 -2.40 9.40 -19.69
C LYS A 248 -2.98 8.14 -19.08
N LEU A 249 -3.71 8.29 -17.98
CA LEU A 249 -4.34 7.15 -17.31
C LEU A 249 -5.83 7.38 -17.16
N THR A 250 -6.62 6.33 -17.40
CA THR A 250 -8.03 6.24 -17.03
C THR A 250 -8.26 4.96 -16.24
N ALA A 251 -9.09 5.03 -15.20
CA ALA A 251 -9.38 3.92 -14.31
C ALA A 251 -10.88 3.69 -14.20
N THR A 252 -11.27 2.43 -14.00
CA THR A 252 -12.60 2.03 -13.52
C THR A 252 -12.40 1.19 -12.27
N CYS A 253 -12.84 1.69 -11.12
CA CYS A 253 -12.61 1.05 -9.84
C CYS A 253 -13.85 0.27 -9.38
N VAL A 254 -13.70 -1.04 -9.23
CA VAL A 254 -14.81 -1.95 -8.90
C VAL A 254 -14.54 -2.63 -7.55
N ARG A 255 -15.51 -2.55 -6.62
CA ARG A 255 -15.50 -3.34 -5.39
C ARG A 255 -16.02 -4.74 -5.67
N VAL A 256 -15.26 -5.75 -5.25
CA VAL A 256 -15.59 -7.17 -5.44
C VAL A 256 -15.72 -7.90 -4.09
N PRO A 257 -16.47 -9.02 -4.03
CA PRO A 257 -16.72 -9.77 -2.81
C PRO A 257 -15.53 -10.66 -2.42
N VAL A 258 -14.37 -10.07 -2.31
CA VAL A 258 -13.11 -10.66 -1.90
C VAL A 258 -12.65 -9.97 -0.62
N PHE A 259 -12.15 -10.72 0.36
CA PHE A 259 -11.77 -10.14 1.66
C PHE A 259 -10.49 -9.32 1.58
N ILE A 260 -9.41 -9.87 1.02
CA ILE A 260 -8.08 -9.27 0.97
C ILE A 260 -7.50 -9.47 -0.44
N GLY A 261 -6.67 -8.54 -0.88
CA GLY A 261 -6.00 -8.55 -2.16
C GLY A 261 -6.77 -7.78 -3.25
N HIS A 262 -6.06 -6.86 -3.92
CA HIS A 262 -6.57 -6.13 -5.08
C HIS A 262 -5.99 -6.72 -6.35
N ALA A 263 -6.83 -6.83 -7.38
CA ALA A 263 -6.40 -7.21 -8.71
C ALA A 263 -6.71 -6.10 -9.71
N GLU A 264 -5.94 -6.04 -10.79
CA GLU A 264 -6.04 -5.03 -11.83
C GLU A 264 -5.83 -5.63 -13.21
N ALA A 265 -6.79 -5.40 -14.10
CA ALA A 265 -6.60 -5.62 -15.53
C ALA A 265 -6.03 -4.33 -16.14
N VAL A 266 -4.79 -4.40 -16.60
CA VAL A 266 -4.04 -3.24 -17.07
C VAL A 266 -3.77 -3.38 -18.57
N ASN A 267 -4.13 -2.35 -19.32
CA ASN A 267 -3.78 -2.19 -20.74
C ASN A 267 -2.87 -0.97 -20.88
N ILE A 268 -1.76 -1.14 -21.60
CA ILE A 268 -0.69 -0.15 -21.67
C ILE A 268 -0.32 0.09 -23.15
N GLU A 269 -0.26 1.35 -23.54
CA GLU A 269 0.30 1.78 -24.82
C GLU A 269 1.66 2.45 -24.59
N PHE A 270 2.67 2.04 -25.37
CA PHE A 270 4.03 2.54 -25.24
C PHE A 270 4.44 3.43 -26.43
N ALA A 271 5.45 4.26 -26.20
CA ALA A 271 6.07 5.06 -27.25
C ALA A 271 7.01 4.23 -28.13
N ASN A 272 7.67 3.25 -27.53
CA ASN A 272 8.64 2.38 -28.21
C ASN A 272 8.15 0.93 -28.18
N PRO A 273 8.54 0.12 -29.18
CA PRO A 273 8.18 -1.29 -29.24
C PRO A 273 8.70 -2.05 -28.00
N ILE A 274 7.86 -2.95 -27.51
CA ILE A 274 8.19 -3.90 -26.46
C ILE A 274 7.34 -5.17 -26.68
N SER A 275 7.98 -6.33 -26.72
CA SER A 275 7.26 -7.59 -26.84
C SER A 275 6.76 -8.09 -25.47
N ALA A 276 5.78 -8.99 -25.48
CA ALA A 276 5.33 -9.64 -24.26
C ALA A 276 6.44 -10.48 -23.59
N ASN A 277 7.38 -11.01 -24.35
CA ASN A 277 8.53 -11.73 -23.79
C ASN A 277 9.52 -10.78 -23.12
N ASP A 278 9.88 -9.67 -23.77
CA ASP A 278 10.75 -8.65 -23.16
C ASP A 278 10.12 -8.10 -21.86
N ALA A 279 8.81 -7.82 -21.88
CA ALA A 279 8.10 -7.34 -20.69
C ALA A 279 8.14 -8.36 -19.54
N ARG A 280 8.00 -9.65 -19.86
CA ARG A 280 8.07 -10.74 -18.89
C ARG A 280 9.45 -10.86 -18.25
N ASP A 281 10.49 -10.74 -19.04
CA ASP A 281 11.88 -10.81 -18.56
C ASP A 281 12.25 -9.57 -17.73
N ILE A 282 11.86 -8.38 -18.18
CA ILE A 282 12.04 -7.12 -17.43
C ILE A 282 11.35 -7.18 -16.07
N LEU A 283 10.11 -7.67 -16.02
CA LEU A 283 9.32 -7.74 -14.79
C LEU A 283 9.84 -8.82 -13.82
N ARG A 284 10.49 -9.89 -14.30
CA ARG A 284 11.13 -10.89 -13.44
C ARG A 284 12.32 -10.35 -12.66
N GLU A 285 13.06 -9.42 -13.25
CA GLU A 285 14.22 -8.79 -12.62
C GLU A 285 13.85 -7.53 -11.83
N ALA A 286 12.59 -7.06 -11.93
CA ALA A 286 12.16 -5.82 -11.30
C ALA A 286 11.92 -5.98 -9.80
N PRO A 287 12.42 -5.05 -8.96
CA PRO A 287 12.19 -5.08 -7.53
C PRO A 287 10.69 -5.02 -7.20
N GLY A 288 10.26 -5.86 -6.28
CA GLY A 288 8.88 -5.94 -5.82
C GLY A 288 7.93 -6.69 -6.77
N CYS A 289 8.35 -7.04 -7.97
CA CYS A 289 7.57 -7.83 -8.92
C CYS A 289 7.85 -9.32 -8.79
N LEU A 290 6.81 -10.14 -8.99
CA LEU A 290 6.90 -11.58 -9.12
C LEU A 290 6.04 -12.06 -10.29
N VAL A 291 6.66 -12.64 -11.33
CA VAL A 291 5.95 -13.05 -12.54
C VAL A 291 5.55 -14.52 -12.46
N ILE A 292 4.24 -14.75 -12.40
CA ILE A 292 3.61 -16.08 -12.52
C ILE A 292 2.70 -16.04 -13.75
N ASP A 293 3.22 -16.39 -14.89
CA ASP A 293 2.56 -16.22 -16.19
C ASP A 293 2.75 -17.46 -17.06
N LYS A 294 2.00 -18.53 -16.74
CA LYS A 294 1.97 -19.75 -17.52
C LYS A 294 0.70 -19.79 -18.36
N ARG A 295 0.82 -20.25 -19.61
CA ARG A 295 -0.33 -20.40 -20.54
C ARG A 295 -1.03 -21.74 -20.35
N GLU A 296 -1.46 -22.01 -19.11
CA GLU A 296 -2.17 -23.22 -18.70
C GLU A 296 -3.28 -22.87 -17.69
N PRO A 297 -4.27 -23.72 -17.47
CA PRO A 297 -5.28 -23.51 -16.43
C PRO A 297 -4.63 -23.30 -15.06
N GLY A 298 -5.00 -22.21 -14.38
CA GLY A 298 -4.43 -21.84 -13.07
C GLY A 298 -3.01 -21.26 -13.11
N GLY A 299 -2.44 -20.97 -14.27
CA GLY A 299 -1.09 -20.46 -14.43
C GLY A 299 -0.95 -18.95 -14.15
N TYR A 300 -1.74 -18.41 -13.26
CA TYR A 300 -1.80 -16.99 -12.84
C TYR A 300 -2.10 -16.89 -11.35
N ILE A 301 -1.91 -15.71 -10.77
CA ILE A 301 -2.22 -15.44 -9.35
C ILE A 301 -3.52 -14.66 -9.23
N THR A 302 -4.31 -14.99 -8.21
CA THR A 302 -5.53 -14.29 -7.82
C THR A 302 -5.35 -13.60 -6.46
N PRO A 303 -6.27 -12.73 -6.03
CA PRO A 303 -6.19 -12.10 -4.71
C PRO A 303 -6.09 -13.08 -3.55
N HIS A 304 -6.67 -14.29 -3.70
CA HIS A 304 -6.63 -15.30 -2.64
C HIS A 304 -5.21 -15.79 -2.34
N GLU A 305 -4.42 -16.06 -3.37
CA GLU A 305 -3.04 -16.50 -3.19
C GLU A 305 -2.10 -15.34 -2.80
N ALA A 306 -2.43 -14.11 -3.20
CA ALA A 306 -1.62 -12.94 -2.89
C ALA A 306 -1.84 -12.40 -1.46
N ALA A 307 -2.91 -12.82 -0.79
CA ALA A 307 -3.18 -12.39 0.59
C ALA A 307 -2.09 -12.87 1.55
N GLY A 308 -1.51 -11.94 2.32
CA GLY A 308 -0.40 -12.20 3.23
C GLY A 308 0.99 -12.16 2.59
N GLU A 309 1.10 -11.91 1.28
CA GLU A 309 2.34 -11.88 0.54
C GLU A 309 2.83 -10.44 0.28
N ASP A 310 4.15 -10.25 0.24
CA ASP A 310 4.78 -8.93 0.04
C ASP A 310 4.86 -8.50 -1.43
N ALA A 311 4.85 -9.46 -2.36
CA ALA A 311 5.11 -9.21 -3.77
C ALA A 311 3.90 -8.61 -4.50
N THR A 312 4.21 -7.84 -5.54
CA THR A 312 3.26 -7.51 -6.60
C THR A 312 3.37 -8.57 -7.68
N TYR A 313 2.33 -9.38 -7.83
CA TYR A 313 2.28 -10.49 -8.78
C TYR A 313 1.80 -10.04 -10.14
N ILE A 314 2.53 -10.44 -11.19
CA ILE A 314 2.19 -10.13 -12.57
C ILE A 314 1.93 -11.42 -13.33
N SER A 315 0.79 -11.45 -14.02
CA SER A 315 0.33 -12.58 -14.81
C SER A 315 -0.30 -12.10 -16.12
N ARG A 316 -0.65 -13.03 -17.01
CA ARG A 316 -1.42 -12.76 -18.22
C ARG A 316 -0.82 -11.69 -19.12
N ILE A 317 0.52 -11.64 -19.20
CA ILE A 317 1.26 -10.71 -20.07
C ILE A 317 1.08 -11.15 -21.52
N ARG A 318 0.53 -10.26 -22.34
CA ARG A 318 0.25 -10.49 -23.76
C ARG A 318 0.25 -9.18 -24.54
N GLU A 319 0.53 -9.27 -25.83
CA GLU A 319 0.40 -8.14 -26.73
C GLU A 319 -1.06 -7.76 -26.96
N ASP A 320 -1.31 -6.47 -27.11
CA ASP A 320 -2.61 -5.92 -27.52
C ASP A 320 -2.51 -5.50 -28.99
N ALA A 321 -3.09 -6.29 -29.88
CA ALA A 321 -3.06 -6.04 -31.32
C ALA A 321 -3.99 -4.87 -31.76
N THR A 322 -4.72 -4.25 -30.84
CA THR A 322 -5.68 -3.16 -31.17
C THR A 322 -5.02 -1.79 -31.15
N VAL A 323 -3.81 -1.69 -30.61
CA VAL A 323 -3.00 -0.46 -30.57
C VAL A 323 -1.55 -0.75 -30.95
N GLU A 324 -0.86 0.24 -31.48
CA GLU A 324 0.57 0.15 -31.75
C GLU A 324 1.35 0.07 -30.41
N ASN A 325 2.29 -0.87 -30.30
CA ASN A 325 3.10 -1.08 -29.11
C ASN A 325 2.25 -1.27 -27.82
N GLY A 326 1.20 -2.10 -27.89
CA GLY A 326 0.29 -2.36 -26.79
C GLY A 326 0.59 -3.63 -26.03
N LEU A 327 0.48 -3.59 -24.68
CA LEU A 327 0.49 -4.76 -23.81
C LEU A 327 -0.71 -4.76 -22.87
N SER A 328 -1.16 -5.97 -22.54
CA SER A 328 -2.11 -6.20 -21.45
C SER A 328 -1.50 -7.13 -20.42
N LEU A 329 -1.76 -6.87 -19.14
CA LEU A 329 -1.32 -7.72 -18.02
C LEU A 329 -2.36 -7.75 -16.90
N TRP A 330 -2.18 -8.68 -16.00
CA TRP A 330 -2.93 -8.84 -14.77
C TRP A 330 -1.99 -8.63 -13.59
N CYS A 331 -2.30 -7.67 -12.72
CA CYS A 331 -1.51 -7.27 -11.57
C CYS A 331 -2.30 -7.56 -10.29
N VAL A 332 -1.68 -8.19 -9.31
CA VAL A 332 -2.31 -8.54 -8.03
C VAL A 332 -1.34 -8.29 -6.88
N ALA A 333 -1.82 -7.69 -5.80
CA ALA A 333 -1.07 -7.58 -4.56
C ALA A 333 -1.99 -7.59 -3.33
N ASP A 334 -1.43 -7.89 -2.17
CA ASP A 334 -2.11 -7.65 -0.91
C ASP A 334 -2.21 -6.14 -0.64
N ASN A 335 -3.44 -5.64 -0.61
CA ASN A 335 -3.73 -4.22 -0.43
C ASN A 335 -3.46 -3.71 0.99
N LEU A 336 -3.38 -4.59 1.99
CA LEU A 336 -3.00 -4.24 3.36
C LEU A 336 -1.48 -4.22 3.51
N ARG A 337 -0.76 -5.08 2.77
CA ARG A 337 0.71 -5.15 2.76
C ARG A 337 1.29 -4.14 1.77
N LYS A 338 1.53 -4.53 0.51
CA LYS A 338 2.14 -3.61 -0.49
C LYS A 338 1.30 -2.36 -0.73
N GLY A 339 -0.01 -2.48 -0.69
CA GLY A 339 -0.93 -1.34 -0.83
C GLY A 339 -0.92 -0.35 0.34
N ALA A 340 -0.38 -0.71 1.51
CA ALA A 340 -0.49 0.10 2.72
C ALA A 340 0.69 -0.11 3.70
N ALA A 341 0.60 -1.10 4.58
CA ALA A 341 1.50 -1.28 5.71
C ALA A 341 2.93 -1.58 5.27
N LEU A 342 3.12 -2.50 4.34
CA LEU A 342 4.45 -2.86 3.83
C LEU A 342 5.13 -1.67 3.16
N ASN A 343 4.41 -0.95 2.29
CA ASN A 343 4.99 0.22 1.63
C ASN A 343 5.43 1.29 2.65
N ALA A 344 4.63 1.51 3.71
CA ALA A 344 4.99 2.44 4.77
C ALA A 344 6.23 1.99 5.57
N VAL A 345 6.34 0.70 5.88
CA VAL A 345 7.54 0.13 6.54
C VAL A 345 8.75 0.21 5.62
N GLN A 346 8.61 -0.10 4.34
CA GLN A 346 9.69 0.04 3.35
C GLN A 346 10.17 1.49 3.22
N ILE A 347 9.27 2.48 3.29
CA ILE A 347 9.64 3.90 3.36
C ILE A 347 10.50 4.17 4.60
N ALA A 348 10.11 3.64 5.75
CA ALA A 348 10.92 3.77 6.98
C ALA A 348 12.29 3.09 6.83
N GLU A 349 12.37 1.91 6.21
CA GLU A 349 13.62 1.24 5.90
C GLU A 349 14.53 2.07 4.98
N VAL A 350 13.98 2.74 3.98
CA VAL A 350 14.75 3.64 3.09
C VAL A 350 15.33 4.81 3.87
N LEU A 351 14.56 5.43 4.78
CA LEU A 351 15.06 6.50 5.65
C LEU A 351 16.26 6.05 6.47
N VAL A 352 16.19 4.87 7.07
CA VAL A 352 17.24 4.28 7.92
C VAL A 352 18.45 3.86 7.08
N ASN A 353 18.24 3.09 6.02
CA ASN A 353 19.31 2.51 5.20
C ASN A 353 20.11 3.59 4.45
N ARG A 354 19.44 4.66 4.02
CA ARG A 354 20.11 5.83 3.39
C ARG A 354 20.65 6.81 4.41
N LYS A 355 20.52 6.54 5.72
CA LYS A 355 20.98 7.41 6.81
C LYS A 355 20.40 8.84 6.72
N LEU A 356 19.16 8.96 6.26
CA LEU A 356 18.46 10.24 6.17
C LEU A 356 17.96 10.71 7.54
N ILE A 357 17.82 9.78 8.47
CA ILE A 357 17.51 10.01 9.88
C ILE A 357 18.50 9.21 10.75
N ALA A 358 18.72 9.68 11.96
CA ALA A 358 19.51 8.98 12.97
C ALA A 358 18.68 8.82 14.24
N PRO A 359 18.87 7.72 15.01
CA PRO A 359 18.19 7.55 16.29
C PRO A 359 18.48 8.72 17.22
N ARG A 360 17.45 9.23 17.88
CA ARG A 360 17.60 10.32 18.84
C ARG A 360 18.14 9.77 20.16
N LYS A 361 19.10 10.47 20.73
CA LYS A 361 19.57 10.16 22.08
C LYS A 361 18.36 10.21 23.04
N LYS A 362 18.20 9.18 23.88
CA LYS A 362 17.25 9.23 24.98
C LYS A 362 17.58 10.49 25.79
N ALA A 363 16.59 11.35 26.05
CA ALA A 363 16.74 12.41 27.03
C ALA A 363 17.13 11.76 28.35
N ALA A 364 18.24 12.20 28.94
CA ALA A 364 18.78 11.68 30.18
C ALA A 364 17.83 11.95 31.34
#